data_b6d3087b23e1b526906b53c81bdc71c4
#
_entry.id   b6d3087b23e1b526906b53c81bdc71c4
#
_cell.length_a   1.000
_cell.length_b   1.000
_cell.length_c   1.000
_cell.angle_alpha   90.00
_cell.angle_beta   90.00
_cell.angle_gamma   90.00
#
_symmetry.space_group_name_H-M   'P 1'
#
loop_
_entity.id
_entity.type
_entity.pdbx_description
1 polymer ?
#
loop_
_entity_poly.entity_id
_entity_poly.type
_entity_poly.pdbx_seq_one_letter_code
_entity_poly.pdbx_strand_id
1 'polypeptide(L)'
;AEDREPLIEWLRHRPLLHSDRALGWMMIHAGMAPKWTTAHAEKHAREVEHRLRSDSRRKLLRNMYGDYPAWSPALRGVERERAIINIFTRLRYCSPRGRIAFNEKGAPGTQAPGLY
;
A
#
# COMPACT_ATOMS: atom_id res chain seq x y z
N ALA A 1 -16.97 -23.07 -2.23
CA ALA A 1 -16.97 -23.23 -0.79
C ALA A 1 -18.00 -22.30 -0.17
N GLU A 2 -18.73 -22.77 0.80
CA GLU A 2 -19.78 -22.01 1.48
C GLU A 2 -19.23 -20.75 2.16
N ASP A 3 -17.98 -20.79 2.61
CA ASP A 3 -17.35 -19.70 3.36
C ASP A 3 -16.72 -18.63 2.48
N ARG A 4 -16.67 -18.82 1.17
CA ARG A 4 -15.93 -17.94 0.27
C ARG A 4 -16.43 -16.50 0.31
N GLU A 5 -17.72 -16.30 0.13
CA GLU A 5 -18.29 -14.95 0.08
C GLU A 5 -18.19 -14.23 1.44
N PRO A 6 -18.53 -14.87 2.57
CA PRO A 6 -18.31 -14.25 3.87
C PRO A 6 -16.86 -13.91 4.16
N LEU A 7 -15.89 -14.75 3.75
CA LEU A 7 -14.47 -14.48 3.93
C LEU A 7 -13.99 -13.30 3.08
N ILE A 8 -14.41 -13.24 1.82
CA ILE A 8 -14.08 -12.12 0.94
C ILE A 8 -14.64 -10.82 1.52
N GLU A 9 -15.90 -10.85 1.98
CA GLU A 9 -16.53 -9.69 2.60
C GLU A 9 -15.78 -9.24 3.84
N TRP A 10 -15.37 -10.16 4.69
CA TRP A 10 -14.58 -9.86 5.87
C TRP A 10 -13.21 -9.28 5.51
N LEU A 11 -12.49 -9.88 4.55
CA LEU A 11 -11.16 -9.45 4.13
C LEU A 11 -11.17 -8.03 3.56
N ARG A 12 -12.11 -7.71 2.69
CA ARG A 12 -12.15 -6.39 2.05
C ARG A 12 -12.49 -5.25 3.01
N HIS A 13 -12.93 -5.57 4.22
CA HIS A 13 -13.17 -4.61 5.28
C HIS A 13 -11.99 -4.47 6.25
N ARG A 14 -10.90 -5.22 6.03
CA ARG A 14 -9.70 -5.05 6.86
C ARG A 14 -8.96 -3.78 6.49
N PRO A 15 -8.42 -3.06 7.48
CA PRO A 15 -7.65 -1.86 7.20
C PRO A 15 -6.30 -2.18 6.59
N LEU A 16 -5.80 -1.30 5.72
CA LEU A 16 -4.44 -1.36 5.18
C LEU A 16 -3.42 -0.84 6.19
N LEU A 17 -3.87 -0.01 7.10
CA LEU A 17 -3.05 0.62 8.12
C LEU A 17 -3.88 0.73 9.38
N HIS A 18 -3.30 0.33 10.50
CA HIS A 18 -3.90 0.51 11.82
C HIS A 18 -3.09 1.53 12.63
N SER A 19 -3.77 2.51 13.18
CA SER A 19 -3.18 3.54 14.03
C SER A 19 -3.75 3.41 15.43
N ASP A 20 -2.88 3.25 16.42
CA ASP A 20 -3.26 3.29 17.82
C ASP A 20 -2.73 4.59 18.44
N ARG A 21 -3.61 5.54 18.61
CA ARG A 21 -3.23 6.87 19.11
C ARG A 21 -2.89 6.87 20.59
N ALA A 22 -3.48 5.97 21.36
CA ALA A 22 -3.20 5.86 22.78
C ALA A 22 -1.78 5.35 23.04
N LEU A 23 -1.34 4.38 22.23
CA LEU A 23 0.02 3.83 22.29
C LEU A 23 1.03 4.64 21.48
N GLY A 24 0.58 5.51 20.57
CA GLY A 24 1.46 6.22 19.66
C GLY A 24 2.10 5.35 18.60
N TRP A 25 1.45 4.26 18.18
CA TRP A 25 1.96 3.29 17.22
C TRP A 25 1.10 3.22 15.97
N MET A 26 1.75 2.88 14.87
CA MET A 26 1.10 2.63 13.60
C MET A 26 1.59 1.27 13.07
N MET A 27 0.66 0.46 12.58
CA MET A 27 0.94 -0.87 12.05
C MET A 27 0.63 -0.91 10.57
N ILE A 28 1.61 -1.32 9.77
CA ILE A 28 1.53 -1.41 8.31
C ILE A 28 2.19 -2.72 7.89
N HIS A 29 1.71 -3.35 6.81
CA HIS A 29 2.26 -4.61 6.35
C HIS A 29 3.72 -4.50 5.88
N ALA A 30 4.02 -3.58 4.96
CA ALA A 30 5.38 -3.41 4.44
C ALA A 30 6.01 -2.08 4.89
N GLY A 31 5.41 -0.98 4.58
CA GLY A 31 5.97 0.32 4.94
C GLY A 31 5.16 1.48 4.42
N MET A 32 5.74 2.67 4.55
CA MET A 32 5.15 3.93 4.12
C MET A 32 6.20 4.71 3.33
N ALA A 33 5.76 5.48 2.34
CA ALA A 33 6.68 6.27 1.52
C ALA A 33 7.47 7.26 2.38
N PRO A 34 8.78 7.44 2.12
CA PRO A 34 9.63 8.31 2.95
C PRO A 34 9.15 9.74 3.09
N LYS A 35 8.43 10.24 2.08
CA LYS A 35 7.92 11.62 2.06
C LYS A 35 6.53 11.75 2.66
N TRP A 36 5.90 10.66 3.04
CA TRP A 36 4.59 10.72 3.66
C TRP A 36 4.70 11.02 5.16
N THR A 37 3.83 11.87 5.64
CA THR A 37 3.55 11.98 7.07
C THR A 37 2.60 10.86 7.47
N THR A 38 2.45 10.62 8.77
CA THR A 38 1.46 9.65 9.27
C THR A 38 0.05 10.01 8.84
N ALA A 39 -0.27 11.31 8.79
CA ALA A 39 -1.57 11.79 8.31
C ALA A 39 -1.78 11.48 6.81
N HIS A 40 -0.75 11.65 5.99
CA HIS A 40 -0.81 11.25 4.57
C HIS A 40 -1.04 9.76 4.44
N ALA A 41 -0.31 8.94 5.18
CA ALA A 41 -0.45 7.49 5.14
C ALA A 41 -1.87 7.05 5.50
N GLU A 42 -2.43 7.59 6.58
CA GLU A 42 -3.81 7.30 6.99
C GLU A 42 -4.80 7.68 5.90
N LYS A 43 -4.67 8.88 5.32
CA LYS A 43 -5.54 9.34 4.25
C LYS A 43 -5.50 8.41 3.05
N HIS A 44 -4.30 8.05 2.60
CA HIS A 44 -4.13 7.17 1.43
C HIS A 44 -4.64 5.76 1.70
N ALA A 45 -4.44 5.24 2.90
CA ALA A 45 -5.02 3.97 3.30
C ALA A 45 -6.56 3.99 3.20
N ARG A 46 -7.20 5.05 3.70
CA ARG A 46 -8.66 5.19 3.67
C ARG A 46 -9.18 5.31 2.24
N GLU A 47 -8.46 5.98 1.34
CA GLU A 47 -8.83 6.06 -0.07
C GLU A 47 -8.98 4.67 -0.69
N VAL A 48 -7.99 3.82 -0.51
CA VAL A 48 -7.99 2.46 -1.10
C VAL A 48 -9.00 1.57 -0.38
N GLU A 49 -9.11 1.65 0.93
CA GLU A 49 -10.09 0.89 1.70
C GLU A 49 -11.51 1.22 1.27
N HIS A 50 -11.80 2.51 1.03
CA HIS A 50 -13.10 2.94 0.53
C HIS A 50 -13.43 2.26 -0.80
N ARG A 51 -12.46 2.21 -1.72
CA ARG A 51 -12.62 1.55 -3.01
C ARG A 51 -12.86 0.05 -2.86
N LEU A 52 -12.09 -0.63 -2.01
CA LEU A 52 -12.22 -2.06 -1.75
C LEU A 52 -13.60 -2.44 -1.17
N ARG A 53 -14.20 -1.53 -0.42
CA ARG A 53 -15.53 -1.71 0.19
C ARG A 53 -16.68 -1.31 -0.73
N SER A 54 -16.38 -0.68 -1.86
CA SER A 54 -17.38 -0.21 -2.82
C SER A 54 -17.70 -1.26 -3.89
N ASP A 55 -18.76 -1.01 -4.64
CA ASP A 55 -19.15 -1.85 -5.77
C ASP A 55 -18.15 -1.75 -6.94
N SER A 56 -17.37 -0.67 -6.99
CA SER A 56 -16.33 -0.48 -8.02
C SER A 56 -15.01 -1.20 -7.71
N ARG A 57 -14.93 -1.99 -6.66
CA ARG A 57 -13.72 -2.74 -6.27
C ARG A 57 -13.16 -3.63 -7.36
N ARG A 58 -14.02 -4.17 -8.23
CA ARG A 58 -13.59 -5.04 -9.32
C ARG A 58 -12.63 -4.35 -10.28
N LYS A 59 -12.85 -3.07 -10.55
CA LYS A 59 -11.96 -2.28 -11.40
C LYS A 59 -10.57 -2.16 -10.75
N LEU A 60 -10.52 -1.90 -9.45
CA LEU A 60 -9.27 -1.87 -8.71
C LEU A 60 -8.58 -3.24 -8.75
N LEU A 61 -9.29 -4.30 -8.38
CA LEU A 61 -8.71 -5.65 -8.30
C LEU A 61 -8.16 -6.14 -9.63
N ARG A 62 -8.78 -5.78 -10.75
CA ARG A 62 -8.28 -6.12 -12.09
C ARG A 62 -7.02 -5.36 -12.48
N ASN A 63 -6.78 -4.20 -11.88
CA ASN A 63 -5.71 -3.28 -12.28
C ASN A 63 -4.67 -3.03 -11.17
N MET A 64 -4.77 -3.71 -10.03
CA MET A 64 -3.89 -3.43 -8.88
C MET A 64 -2.48 -4.00 -9.02
N TYR A 65 -2.27 -4.97 -9.89
CA TYR A 65 -0.96 -5.55 -10.10
C TYR A 65 -0.14 -4.74 -11.10
N GLY A 66 1.14 -4.62 -10.82
CA GLY A 66 2.09 -3.92 -11.67
C GLY A 66 3.01 -3.01 -10.85
N ASP A 67 4.18 -2.70 -11.42
CA ASP A 67 5.22 -1.93 -10.74
C ASP A 67 5.11 -0.42 -11.01
N TYR A 68 4.29 -0.02 -11.93
CA TYR A 68 4.15 1.35 -12.38
C TYR A 68 2.72 1.88 -12.20
N PRO A 69 2.59 3.20 -12.07
CA PRO A 69 3.63 4.22 -11.94
C PRO A 69 4.22 4.28 -10.53
N ALA A 70 5.36 4.98 -10.38
CA ALA A 70 5.85 5.37 -9.06
C ALA A 70 4.88 6.38 -8.45
N TRP A 71 4.84 6.43 -7.12
CA TRP A 71 3.97 7.35 -6.42
C TRP A 71 4.23 8.81 -6.83
N SER A 72 3.16 9.53 -7.06
CA SER A 72 3.13 10.98 -7.20
C SER A 72 1.79 11.49 -6.68
N PRO A 73 1.74 12.64 -6.02
CA PRO A 73 0.47 13.22 -5.55
C PRO A 73 -0.46 13.61 -6.70
N ALA A 74 0.07 13.72 -7.93
CA ALA A 74 -0.71 14.02 -9.12
C ALA A 74 -1.48 12.82 -9.69
N LEU A 75 -1.15 11.60 -9.26
CA LEU A 75 -1.82 10.38 -9.73
C LEU A 75 -3.30 10.37 -9.40
N ARG A 76 -4.09 9.77 -10.31
CA ARG A 76 -5.54 9.62 -10.19
C ARG A 76 -5.97 8.20 -10.55
N GLY A 77 -7.16 7.82 -10.08
CA GLY A 77 -7.79 6.55 -10.44
C GLY A 77 -7.00 5.32 -10.03
N VAL A 78 -7.06 4.27 -10.86
CA VAL A 78 -6.42 2.99 -10.54
C VAL A 78 -4.89 3.06 -10.48
N GLU A 79 -4.26 3.97 -11.21
CA GLU A 79 -2.81 4.17 -11.12
C GLU A 79 -2.41 4.69 -9.74
N ARG A 80 -3.17 5.63 -9.21
CA ARG A 80 -2.98 6.14 -7.85
C ARG A 80 -3.19 5.05 -6.81
N GLU A 81 -4.27 4.30 -6.92
CA GLU A 81 -4.60 3.21 -6.01
C GLU A 81 -3.53 2.11 -6.06
N ARG A 82 -3.05 1.76 -7.24
CA ARG A 82 -1.96 0.78 -7.41
C ARG A 82 -0.68 1.24 -6.72
N ALA A 83 -0.30 2.50 -6.91
CA ALA A 83 0.90 3.05 -6.27
C ALA A 83 0.79 3.02 -4.74
N ILE A 84 -0.35 3.37 -4.18
CA ILE A 84 -0.61 3.31 -2.74
C ILE A 84 -0.52 1.87 -2.23
N ILE A 85 -1.17 0.92 -2.90
CA ILE A 85 -1.15 -0.50 -2.53
C ILE A 85 0.29 -1.03 -2.56
N ASN A 86 1.05 -0.71 -3.60
CA ASN A 86 2.44 -1.14 -3.70
C ASN A 86 3.29 -0.65 -2.53
N ILE A 87 3.11 0.59 -2.11
CA ILE A 87 3.83 1.14 -0.96
C ILE A 87 3.48 0.36 0.30
N PHE A 88 2.20 0.23 0.62
CA PHE A 88 1.77 -0.43 1.86
C PHE A 88 2.08 -1.93 1.92
N THR A 89 2.13 -2.61 0.77
CA THR A 89 2.22 -4.07 0.76
C THR A 89 3.53 -4.63 0.21
N ARG A 90 4.31 -3.84 -0.54
CA ARG A 90 5.50 -4.35 -1.24
C ARG A 90 6.78 -3.58 -0.97
N LEU A 91 6.73 -2.45 -0.29
CA LEU A 91 7.92 -1.64 -0.02
C LEU A 91 8.87 -2.39 0.93
N ARG A 92 10.09 -2.64 0.47
CA ARG A 92 11.19 -3.17 1.30
C ARG A 92 12.38 -2.23 1.23
N TYR A 93 12.77 -1.87 0.02
CA TYR A 93 13.85 -0.92 -0.25
C TYR A 93 13.37 0.13 -1.22
N CYS A 94 13.87 1.34 -1.08
CA CYS A 94 13.58 2.42 -1.99
C CYS A 94 14.81 3.30 -2.21
N SER A 95 14.79 4.07 -3.31
CA SER A 95 15.77 5.11 -3.54
C SER A 95 15.55 6.29 -2.59
N PRO A 96 16.52 7.20 -2.46
CA PRO A 96 16.34 8.44 -1.69
C PRO A 96 15.14 9.27 -2.12
N ARG A 97 14.70 9.12 -3.37
CA ARG A 97 13.51 9.79 -3.90
C ARG A 97 12.21 9.04 -3.62
N GLY A 98 12.29 7.89 -2.94
CA GLY A 98 11.11 7.09 -2.59
C GLY A 98 10.62 6.15 -3.68
N ARG A 99 11.42 5.91 -4.74
CA ARG A 99 11.07 4.93 -5.77
C ARG A 99 11.34 3.52 -5.25
N ILE A 100 10.34 2.66 -5.28
CA ILE A 100 10.43 1.29 -4.76
C ILE A 100 11.34 0.46 -5.66
N ALA A 101 12.24 -0.31 -5.04
CA ALA A 101 13.07 -1.30 -5.71
C ALA A 101 12.42 -2.68 -5.58
N PHE A 102 11.48 -3.00 -6.45
CA PHE A 102 10.66 -4.22 -6.37
C PHE A 102 11.47 -5.51 -6.46
N ASN A 103 12.63 -5.48 -7.09
CA ASN A 103 13.49 -6.67 -7.26
C ASN A 103 14.38 -6.93 -6.04
N GLU A 104 14.51 -6.00 -5.13
CA GLU A 104 15.31 -6.14 -3.92
C GLU A 104 14.46 -6.76 -2.81
N LYS A 105 14.72 -8.01 -2.47
CA LYS A 105 13.96 -8.78 -1.49
C LYS A 105 14.82 -9.42 -0.42
N GLY A 106 16.11 -9.13 -0.42
CA GLY A 106 17.07 -9.72 0.52
C GLY A 106 17.00 -9.13 1.93
N ALA A 107 17.83 -9.67 2.81
CA ALA A 107 17.97 -9.16 4.17
C ALA A 107 18.55 -7.74 4.19
N PRO A 108 18.29 -6.96 5.26
CA PRO A 108 18.90 -5.65 5.42
C PRO A 108 20.44 -5.74 5.33
N GLY A 109 21.03 -4.83 4.56
CA GLY A 109 22.46 -4.80 4.32
C GLY A 109 22.91 -5.52 3.06
N THR A 110 22.05 -6.27 2.40
CA THR A 110 22.37 -6.98 1.14
C THR A 110 21.88 -6.25 -0.11
N GLN A 111 21.15 -5.15 0.05
CA GLN A 111 20.59 -4.39 -1.06
C GLN A 111 21.67 -3.71 -1.91
N ALA A 112 21.29 -3.40 -3.15
CA ALA A 112 22.17 -2.65 -4.05
C ALA A 112 22.53 -1.27 -3.48
N PRO A 113 23.72 -0.73 -3.81
CA PRO A 113 24.12 0.60 -3.35
C PRO A 113 23.11 1.68 -3.70
N GLY A 114 22.88 2.61 -2.76
CA GLY A 114 21.93 3.71 -2.96
C GLY A 114 20.48 3.36 -2.63
N LEU A 115 20.21 2.17 -2.12
CA LEU A 115 18.91 1.77 -1.62
C LEU A 115 18.89 1.69 -0.09
N TYR A 116 17.78 2.06 0.51
CA TYR A 116 17.57 2.16 1.95
C TYR A 116 16.30 1.45 2.38
#